data_3f5456b2f643f0e816c66a3eef8ecefb
#
_entry.id   3f5456b2f643f0e816c66a3eef8ecefb
#
_cell.length_a   1.000
_cell.length_b   1.000
_cell.length_c   1.000
_cell.angle_alpha   90.00
_cell.angle_beta   90.00
_cell.angle_gamma   90.00
#
_symmetry.space_group_name_H-M   'P 1'
#
loop_
_entity.id
_entity.type
_entity.pdbx_description
1 polymer ?
#
loop_
_entity_poly.entity_id
_entity_poly.type
_entity_poly.pdbx_seq_one_letter_code
_entity_poly.pdbx_strand_id
1 'polypeptide(L)'
;MTAQPAQPPQPQQPDGPLLTHIDEAGAARMVDVSAKDVTSRTARATGRVLVTPRVVELLRGEGVPKGDALATARIAGIMGAKRTPDLIPLCHPLAVSGVMVDLAVADDAVEISATVRTTDRTGVEMEALTAVAVAALTVVDMVKAVDKSAVISDIRVEEKTGGKSGDFRRGAEAGT
;
A
#
# COMPACT_ATOMS: atom_id res chain seq x y z
N MET A 1 -39.10 25.32 41.88
CA MET A 1 -38.02 24.33 41.71
C MET A 1 -38.37 23.47 40.50
N THR A 2 -37.86 23.83 39.34
CA THR A 2 -38.08 23.10 38.09
C THR A 2 -36.97 22.07 37.94
N ALA A 3 -37.32 20.79 37.97
CA ALA A 3 -36.36 19.67 37.76
C ALA A 3 -35.87 19.68 36.30
N GLN A 4 -34.57 19.69 36.13
CA GLN A 4 -33.91 19.57 34.83
C GLN A 4 -34.10 18.13 34.30
N PRO A 5 -34.51 17.94 33.03
CA PRO A 5 -34.66 16.59 32.50
C PRO A 5 -33.29 15.88 32.44
N ALA A 6 -33.26 14.60 32.82
CA ALA A 6 -32.07 13.75 32.80
C ALA A 6 -31.55 13.62 31.36
N GLN A 7 -30.28 13.86 31.15
CA GLN A 7 -29.61 13.59 29.87
C GLN A 7 -29.69 12.11 29.54
N PRO A 8 -29.98 11.74 28.28
CA PRO A 8 -29.92 10.34 27.86
C PRO A 8 -28.50 9.80 28.03
N PRO A 9 -28.35 8.51 28.35
CA PRO A 9 -27.03 7.89 28.48
C PRO A 9 -26.25 8.02 27.19
N GLN A 10 -25.01 8.52 27.30
CA GLN A 10 -24.11 8.58 26.15
C GLN A 10 -23.73 7.14 25.75
N PRO A 11 -23.72 6.82 24.45
CA PRO A 11 -23.30 5.50 24.01
C PRO A 11 -21.86 5.24 24.48
N GLN A 12 -21.66 4.12 25.17
CA GLN A 12 -20.35 3.66 25.61
C GLN A 12 -19.53 3.36 24.36
N GLN A 13 -18.38 4.01 24.20
CA GLN A 13 -17.43 3.66 23.14
C GLN A 13 -16.92 2.24 23.41
N PRO A 14 -16.90 1.35 22.40
CA PRO A 14 -16.39 0.01 22.58
C PRO A 14 -14.89 0.05 22.92
N ASP A 15 -14.48 -0.68 23.97
CA ASP A 15 -13.09 -0.89 24.35
C ASP A 15 -12.40 -1.77 23.29
N GLY A 16 -11.68 -1.16 22.33
CA GLY A 16 -10.90 -1.85 21.30
C GLY A 16 -10.52 -0.95 20.13
N PRO A 17 -9.61 -1.39 19.25
CA PRO A 17 -9.25 -0.63 18.06
C PRO A 17 -10.46 -0.53 17.14
N LEU A 18 -11.03 0.68 17.02
CA LEU A 18 -12.18 0.96 16.16
C LEU A 18 -11.83 0.77 14.68
N LEU A 19 -12.62 -0.02 13.98
CA LEU A 19 -12.59 -0.08 12.52
C LEU A 19 -13.13 1.25 11.97
N THR A 20 -12.25 2.12 11.51
CA THR A 20 -12.56 3.51 11.15
C THR A 20 -13.46 3.66 9.92
N HIS A 21 -13.59 2.60 9.11
CA HIS A 21 -14.42 2.57 7.89
C HIS A 21 -15.82 1.96 8.08
N ILE A 22 -16.26 1.77 9.35
CA ILE A 22 -17.58 1.25 9.68
C ILE A 22 -18.28 2.28 10.56
N ASP A 23 -19.53 2.58 10.28
CA ASP A 23 -20.37 3.43 11.13
C ASP A 23 -21.03 2.62 12.28
N GLU A 24 -21.78 3.31 13.14
CA GLU A 24 -22.46 2.69 14.29
C GLU A 24 -23.52 1.64 13.89
N ALA A 25 -24.00 1.69 12.65
CA ALA A 25 -24.94 0.74 12.09
C ALA A 25 -24.27 -0.44 11.37
N GLY A 26 -22.92 -0.46 11.33
CA GLY A 26 -22.12 -1.51 10.65
C GLY A 26 -21.97 -1.27 9.14
N ALA A 27 -22.38 -0.13 8.60
CA ALA A 27 -22.24 0.18 7.19
C ALA A 27 -20.86 0.77 6.88
N ALA A 28 -20.33 0.40 5.71
CA ALA A 28 -19.04 0.92 5.24
C ALA A 28 -19.15 2.41 4.88
N ARG A 29 -18.17 3.20 5.34
CA ARG A 29 -18.06 4.62 5.00
C ARG A 29 -16.62 5.03 4.76
N MET A 30 -16.42 6.02 3.91
CA MET A 30 -15.13 6.71 3.78
C MET A 30 -14.95 7.66 4.98
N VAL A 31 -13.80 7.60 5.63
CA VAL A 31 -13.50 8.44 6.81
C VAL A 31 -13.43 9.92 6.40
N ASP A 32 -14.12 10.79 7.13
CA ASP A 32 -13.96 12.24 6.97
C ASP A 32 -12.61 12.69 7.53
N VAL A 33 -11.78 13.26 6.67
CA VAL A 33 -10.44 13.77 7.00
C VAL A 33 -10.37 15.31 6.97
N SER A 34 -11.48 16.00 6.77
CA SER A 34 -11.52 17.46 6.59
C SER A 34 -10.96 18.24 7.79
N ALA A 35 -11.14 17.71 9.01
CA ALA A 35 -10.62 18.30 10.25
C ALA A 35 -9.15 17.94 10.59
N LYS A 36 -8.49 17.10 9.76
CA LYS A 36 -7.09 16.72 9.99
C LYS A 36 -6.15 17.75 9.39
N ASP A 37 -4.99 17.93 10.02
CA ASP A 37 -3.92 18.77 9.50
C ASP A 37 -3.30 18.18 8.23
N VAL A 38 -2.93 19.07 7.31
CA VAL A 38 -2.11 18.74 6.15
C VAL A 38 -0.67 18.58 6.60
N THR A 39 -0.12 17.39 6.44
CA THR A 39 1.26 17.05 6.85
C THR A 39 1.98 16.27 5.75
N SER A 40 3.31 16.36 5.73
CA SER A 40 4.13 15.51 4.87
C SER A 40 4.02 14.06 5.35
N ARG A 41 3.80 13.15 4.40
CA ARG A 41 3.61 11.72 4.66
C ARG A 41 4.40 10.89 3.67
N THR A 42 5.03 9.85 4.19
CA THR A 42 5.76 8.87 3.38
C THR A 42 5.32 7.46 3.81
N ALA A 43 5.18 6.58 2.84
CA ALA A 43 5.04 5.15 3.11
C ALA A 43 5.95 4.36 2.18
N ARG A 44 6.52 3.27 2.70
CA ARG A 44 7.26 2.27 1.96
C ARG A 44 6.60 0.91 2.10
N ALA A 45 6.36 0.25 0.98
CA ALA A 45 5.88 -1.12 0.90
C ALA A 45 6.89 -1.99 0.14
N THR A 46 6.86 -3.28 0.41
CA THR A 46 7.64 -4.30 -0.31
C THR A 46 6.76 -5.45 -0.75
N GLY A 47 7.27 -6.27 -1.67
CA GLY A 47 6.69 -7.52 -2.09
C GLY A 47 7.69 -8.34 -2.90
N ARG A 48 7.34 -9.59 -3.20
CA ARG A 48 8.17 -10.52 -3.98
C ARG A 48 7.32 -11.21 -5.05
N VAL A 49 7.95 -11.50 -6.17
CA VAL A 49 7.42 -12.45 -7.15
C VAL A 49 8.38 -13.62 -7.20
N LEU A 50 8.00 -14.75 -6.61
CA LEU A 50 8.76 -15.98 -6.67
C LEU A 50 8.73 -16.51 -8.10
N VAL A 51 9.89 -16.86 -8.64
CA VAL A 51 10.06 -17.28 -10.03
C VAL A 51 11.06 -18.44 -10.13
N THR A 52 11.02 -19.18 -11.22
CA THR A 52 11.96 -20.25 -11.48
C THR A 52 13.38 -19.72 -11.78
N PRO A 53 14.44 -20.54 -11.55
CA PRO A 53 15.81 -20.17 -11.91
C PRO A 53 15.98 -19.74 -13.37
N ARG A 54 15.21 -20.33 -14.28
CA ARG A 54 15.22 -19.96 -15.69
C ARG A 54 14.78 -18.51 -15.94
N VAL A 55 13.78 -18.03 -15.20
CA VAL A 55 13.34 -16.63 -15.27
C VAL A 55 14.42 -15.71 -14.68
N VAL A 56 15.05 -16.10 -13.57
CA VAL A 56 16.15 -15.33 -12.97
C VAL A 56 17.29 -15.15 -13.98
N GLU A 57 17.71 -16.22 -14.66
CA GLU A 57 18.76 -16.16 -15.70
C GLU A 57 18.38 -15.16 -16.81
N LEU A 58 17.16 -15.26 -17.33
CA LEU A 58 16.68 -14.38 -18.39
C LEU A 58 16.62 -12.91 -17.96
N LEU A 59 16.16 -12.63 -16.73
CA LEU A 59 16.07 -11.26 -16.22
C LEU A 59 17.45 -10.63 -15.96
N ARG A 60 18.47 -11.47 -15.64
CA ARG A 60 19.86 -11.03 -15.42
C ARG A 60 20.67 -10.90 -16.70
N GLY A 61 20.29 -11.57 -17.76
CA GLY A 61 21.05 -11.68 -19.00
C GLY A 61 20.29 -11.20 -20.24
N GLU A 62 19.71 -12.16 -20.97
CA GLU A 62 19.13 -11.92 -22.31
C GLU A 62 17.77 -11.19 -22.30
N GLY A 63 17.15 -11.02 -21.12
CA GLY A 63 15.78 -10.52 -20.99
C GLY A 63 14.71 -11.58 -21.28
N VAL A 64 13.47 -11.20 -21.07
CA VAL A 64 12.30 -12.08 -21.33
C VAL A 64 11.70 -11.82 -22.71
N PRO A 65 10.93 -12.78 -23.28
CA PRO A 65 10.36 -12.64 -24.64
C PRO A 65 9.55 -11.37 -24.90
N LYS A 66 8.98 -10.77 -23.85
CA LYS A 66 8.18 -9.54 -23.92
C LYS A 66 9.00 -8.23 -23.81
N GLY A 67 10.34 -8.30 -23.75
CA GLY A 67 11.22 -7.14 -23.63
C GLY A 67 11.61 -6.80 -22.18
N ASP A 68 11.86 -5.51 -21.89
CA ASP A 68 12.30 -5.06 -20.55
C ASP A 68 11.19 -5.18 -19.50
N ALA A 69 11.16 -6.32 -18.83
CA ALA A 69 10.15 -6.65 -17.83
C ALA A 69 10.24 -5.75 -16.60
N LEU A 70 11.46 -5.42 -16.15
CA LEU A 70 11.66 -4.63 -14.92
C LEU A 70 11.31 -3.17 -15.14
N ALA A 71 11.69 -2.57 -16.28
CA ALA A 71 11.29 -1.20 -16.61
C ALA A 71 9.78 -1.08 -16.80
N THR A 72 9.15 -2.05 -17.47
CA THR A 72 7.70 -2.10 -17.65
C THR A 72 6.97 -2.21 -16.31
N ALA A 73 7.43 -3.09 -15.42
CA ALA A 73 6.85 -3.26 -14.08
C ALA A 73 7.02 -2.00 -13.21
N ARG A 74 8.17 -1.31 -13.30
CA ARG A 74 8.40 -0.04 -12.60
C ARG A 74 7.39 1.02 -13.01
N ILE A 75 7.21 1.22 -14.32
CA ILE A 75 6.26 2.19 -14.85
C ILE A 75 4.83 1.83 -14.43
N ALA A 76 4.46 0.55 -14.51
CA ALA A 76 3.15 0.07 -14.10
C ALA A 76 2.89 0.31 -12.60
N GLY A 77 3.88 0.06 -11.74
CA GLY A 77 3.79 0.36 -10.31
C GLY A 77 3.57 1.85 -10.02
N ILE A 78 4.32 2.73 -10.71
CA ILE A 78 4.13 4.19 -10.59
C ILE A 78 2.71 4.59 -11.03
N MET A 79 2.20 4.02 -12.10
CA MET A 79 0.83 4.26 -12.56
C MET A 79 -0.20 3.72 -11.58
N GLY A 80 0.04 2.54 -10.98
CA GLY A 80 -0.80 1.92 -9.97
C GLY A 80 -1.00 2.82 -8.75
N ALA A 81 0.10 3.37 -8.21
CA ALA A 81 0.02 4.31 -7.09
C ALA A 81 -0.92 5.49 -7.36
N LYS A 82 -0.88 6.05 -8.58
CA LYS A 82 -1.72 7.19 -8.98
C LYS A 82 -3.20 6.83 -9.20
N ARG A 83 -3.53 5.56 -9.25
CA ARG A 83 -4.88 5.03 -9.48
C ARG A 83 -5.45 4.28 -8.28
N THR A 84 -4.83 4.40 -7.12
CA THR A 84 -5.28 3.72 -5.89
C THR A 84 -6.76 3.98 -5.59
N PRO A 85 -7.30 5.22 -5.65
CA PRO A 85 -8.71 5.46 -5.35
C PRO A 85 -9.67 4.85 -6.39
N ASP A 86 -9.21 4.58 -7.61
CA ASP A 86 -10.01 3.88 -8.62
C ASP A 86 -10.14 2.36 -8.32
N LEU A 87 -9.20 1.82 -7.55
CA LEU A 87 -9.09 0.39 -7.23
C LEU A 87 -9.61 0.04 -5.84
N ILE A 88 -9.43 0.95 -4.88
CA ILE A 88 -9.74 0.74 -3.46
C ILE A 88 -10.87 1.71 -3.06
N PRO A 89 -12.10 1.23 -2.90
CA PRO A 89 -13.31 2.07 -2.86
C PRO A 89 -13.34 3.16 -1.79
N LEU A 90 -12.70 2.92 -0.64
CA LEU A 90 -12.74 3.85 0.49
C LEU A 90 -11.44 4.67 0.64
N CYS A 91 -10.53 4.59 -0.34
CA CYS A 91 -9.35 5.45 -0.38
C CYS A 91 -9.71 6.85 -0.90
N HIS A 92 -9.13 7.87 -0.26
CA HIS A 92 -9.25 9.24 -0.73
C HIS A 92 -8.40 9.48 -1.98
N PRO A 93 -8.85 10.28 -2.94
CA PRO A 93 -7.99 10.75 -4.01
C PRO A 93 -6.95 11.71 -3.43
N LEU A 94 -5.67 11.37 -3.59
CA LEU A 94 -4.55 12.13 -3.04
C LEU A 94 -3.69 12.75 -4.13
N ALA A 95 -3.17 13.94 -3.87
CA ALA A 95 -2.13 14.56 -4.67
C ALA A 95 -0.77 13.92 -4.35
N VAL A 96 -0.47 12.79 -4.99
CA VAL A 96 0.82 12.11 -4.82
C VAL A 96 1.95 12.98 -5.37
N SER A 97 2.89 13.37 -4.52
CA SER A 97 4.02 14.24 -4.88
C SER A 97 5.25 13.47 -5.39
N GLY A 98 5.38 12.20 -5.04
CA GLY A 98 6.49 11.36 -5.50
C GLY A 98 6.19 9.87 -5.36
N VAL A 99 6.59 9.09 -6.37
CA VAL A 99 6.56 7.64 -6.36
C VAL A 99 7.89 7.13 -6.86
N MET A 100 8.53 6.28 -6.09
CA MET A 100 9.73 5.54 -6.47
C MET A 100 9.42 4.06 -6.38
N VAL A 101 9.73 3.30 -7.43
CA VAL A 101 9.56 1.84 -7.48
C VAL A 101 10.85 1.23 -7.93
N ASP A 102 11.41 0.38 -7.09
CA ASP A 102 12.66 -0.35 -7.35
C ASP A 102 12.37 -1.85 -7.46
N LEU A 103 13.03 -2.49 -8.41
CA LEU A 103 12.96 -3.93 -8.61
C LEU A 103 14.38 -4.49 -8.66
N ALA A 104 14.61 -5.59 -7.94
CA ALA A 104 15.88 -6.32 -7.91
C ALA A 104 15.64 -7.80 -8.18
N VAL A 105 16.51 -8.44 -8.98
CA VAL A 105 16.42 -9.86 -9.26
C VAL A 105 17.29 -10.60 -8.22
N ALA A 106 16.62 -11.26 -7.27
CA ALA A 106 17.21 -12.17 -6.29
C ALA A 106 17.40 -13.58 -6.89
N ASP A 107 17.86 -14.56 -6.10
CA ASP A 107 18.15 -15.89 -6.61
C ASP A 107 16.90 -16.74 -6.91
N ASP A 108 15.78 -16.41 -6.28
CA ASP A 108 14.51 -17.13 -6.38
C ASP A 108 13.30 -16.21 -6.62
N ALA A 109 13.54 -14.91 -6.76
CA ALA A 109 12.46 -13.93 -6.85
C ALA A 109 12.87 -12.64 -7.55
N VAL A 110 11.85 -11.87 -7.97
CA VAL A 110 11.97 -10.42 -8.19
C VAL A 110 11.47 -9.73 -6.91
N GLU A 111 12.36 -9.02 -6.24
CA GLU A 111 12.04 -8.19 -5.08
C GLU A 111 11.60 -6.81 -5.54
N ILE A 112 10.54 -6.31 -4.94
CA ILE A 112 9.91 -5.04 -5.30
C ILE A 112 9.82 -4.18 -4.05
N SER A 113 10.19 -2.92 -4.16
CA SER A 113 9.89 -1.91 -3.15
C SER A 113 9.28 -0.67 -3.79
N ALA A 114 8.35 -0.04 -3.09
CA ALA A 114 7.75 1.22 -3.50
C ALA A 114 7.74 2.20 -2.35
N THR A 115 8.18 3.43 -2.62
CA THR A 115 8.11 4.55 -1.69
C THR A 115 7.22 5.62 -2.30
N VAL A 116 6.17 6.00 -1.57
CA VAL A 116 5.23 7.05 -1.99
C VAL A 116 5.25 8.20 -0.99
N ARG A 117 5.14 9.43 -1.52
CA ARG A 117 5.12 10.66 -0.72
C ARG A 117 3.96 11.56 -1.13
N THR A 118 3.38 12.21 -0.14
CA THR A 118 2.38 13.26 -0.32
C THR A 118 2.48 14.31 0.78
N THR A 119 1.81 15.43 0.59
CA THR A 119 1.52 16.41 1.63
C THR A 119 0.01 16.57 1.67
N ASP A 120 -0.64 15.83 2.58
CA ASP A 120 -2.09 15.70 2.63
C ASP A 120 -2.59 15.28 4.02
N ARG A 121 -3.90 15.07 4.17
CA ARG A 121 -4.62 14.76 5.42
C ARG A 121 -4.70 13.28 5.77
N THR A 122 -4.37 12.38 4.83
CA THR A 122 -4.37 10.93 5.06
C THR A 122 -3.05 10.29 4.62
N GLY A 123 -2.80 9.05 5.06
CA GLY A 123 -1.59 8.31 4.74
C GLY A 123 -1.57 7.82 3.30
N VAL A 124 -0.39 7.40 2.84
CA VAL A 124 -0.12 6.89 1.48
C VAL A 124 0.28 5.42 1.48
N GLU A 125 -0.11 4.69 2.52
CA GLU A 125 0.20 3.27 2.66
C GLU A 125 -0.46 2.45 1.54
N MET A 126 -1.70 2.79 1.17
CA MET A 126 -2.42 2.08 0.12
C MET A 126 -1.84 2.36 -1.27
N GLU A 127 -1.37 3.57 -1.52
CA GLU A 127 -0.65 3.94 -2.75
C GLU A 127 0.64 3.14 -2.88
N ALA A 128 1.39 2.97 -1.79
CA ALA A 128 2.62 2.16 -1.78
C ALA A 128 2.33 0.67 -2.01
N LEU A 129 1.30 0.11 -1.34
CA LEU A 129 0.87 -1.27 -1.55
C LEU A 129 0.37 -1.51 -2.98
N THR A 130 -0.43 -0.60 -3.52
CA THR A 130 -0.94 -0.68 -4.90
C THR A 130 0.21 -0.62 -5.91
N ALA A 131 1.21 0.25 -5.68
CA ALA A 131 2.40 0.29 -6.53
C ALA A 131 3.11 -1.06 -6.60
N VAL A 132 3.36 -1.68 -5.44
CA VAL A 132 3.99 -3.01 -5.35
C VAL A 132 3.14 -4.07 -6.02
N ALA A 133 1.83 -4.10 -5.74
CA ALA A 133 0.91 -5.09 -6.29
C ALA A 133 0.83 -5.02 -7.82
N VAL A 134 0.71 -3.82 -8.39
CA VAL A 134 0.63 -3.61 -9.85
C VAL A 134 1.97 -3.93 -10.52
N ALA A 135 3.10 -3.57 -9.90
CA ALA A 135 4.42 -3.97 -10.38
C ALA A 135 4.58 -5.50 -10.39
N ALA A 136 4.15 -6.19 -9.32
CA ALA A 136 4.22 -7.64 -9.21
C ALA A 136 3.34 -8.34 -10.26
N LEU A 137 2.09 -7.89 -10.46
CA LEU A 137 1.22 -8.38 -11.52
C LEU A 137 1.85 -8.21 -12.91
N THR A 138 2.53 -7.09 -13.13
CA THR A 138 3.22 -6.82 -14.39
C THR A 138 4.41 -7.76 -14.58
N VAL A 139 5.22 -8.03 -13.54
CA VAL A 139 6.28 -9.04 -13.60
C VAL A 139 5.70 -10.40 -14.01
N VAL A 140 4.63 -10.86 -13.35
CA VAL A 140 3.97 -12.12 -13.70
C VAL A 140 3.50 -12.12 -15.17
N ASP A 141 2.88 -11.05 -15.66
CA ASP A 141 2.46 -10.95 -17.06
C ASP A 141 3.64 -11.06 -18.03
N MET A 142 4.77 -10.44 -17.68
CA MET A 142 5.96 -10.44 -18.53
C MET A 142 6.66 -11.80 -18.58
N VAL A 143 6.64 -12.58 -17.50
CA VAL A 143 7.36 -13.85 -17.39
C VAL A 143 6.49 -15.09 -17.61
N LYS A 144 5.16 -14.98 -17.60
CA LYS A 144 4.23 -16.13 -17.64
C LYS A 144 4.37 -17.03 -18.88
N ALA A 145 4.96 -16.55 -19.97
CA ALA A 145 5.25 -17.36 -21.14
C ALA A 145 6.36 -18.39 -20.89
N VAL A 146 7.25 -18.08 -19.90
CA VAL A 146 8.38 -18.94 -19.49
C VAL A 146 8.03 -19.69 -18.19
N ASP A 147 7.37 -19.01 -17.26
CA ASP A 147 7.02 -19.55 -15.94
C ASP A 147 5.58 -19.22 -15.57
N LYS A 148 4.72 -20.26 -15.65
CA LYS A 148 3.31 -20.16 -15.23
C LYS A 148 3.11 -20.37 -13.73
N SER A 149 4.17 -20.76 -13.01
CA SER A 149 4.13 -21.04 -11.57
C SER A 149 4.53 -19.84 -10.71
N ALA A 150 4.85 -18.69 -11.34
CA ALA A 150 5.23 -17.47 -10.62
C ALA A 150 4.18 -17.07 -9.57
N VAL A 151 4.64 -16.77 -8.34
CA VAL A 151 3.77 -16.48 -7.19
C VAL A 151 4.08 -15.09 -6.65
N ILE A 152 3.05 -14.25 -6.52
CA ILE A 152 3.14 -12.98 -5.79
C ILE A 152 3.06 -13.28 -4.29
N SER A 153 4.02 -12.76 -3.52
CA SER A 153 4.16 -13.03 -2.09
C SER A 153 4.59 -11.78 -1.33
N ASP A 154 4.35 -11.79 -0.01
CA ASP A 154 4.90 -10.85 0.97
C ASP A 154 4.62 -9.36 0.70
N ILE A 155 3.50 -9.02 0.06
CA ILE A 155 3.12 -7.63 -0.11
C ILE A 155 2.71 -7.04 1.24
N ARG A 156 3.47 -6.03 1.71
CA ARG A 156 3.25 -5.43 3.03
C ARG A 156 3.82 -4.02 3.14
N VAL A 157 3.28 -3.25 4.09
CA VAL A 157 3.88 -1.98 4.50
C VAL A 157 5.08 -2.27 5.41
N GLU A 158 6.22 -1.68 5.12
CA GLU A 158 7.44 -1.77 5.94
C GLU A 158 7.56 -0.57 6.88
N GLU A 159 7.25 0.61 6.39
CA GLU A 159 7.31 1.82 7.20
C GLU A 159 6.33 2.88 6.69
N LYS A 160 5.89 3.73 7.59
CA LYS A 160 5.21 4.98 7.28
C LYS A 160 5.68 6.06 8.23
N THR A 161 5.67 7.31 7.77
CA THR A 161 5.96 8.48 8.59
C THR A 161 4.92 9.56 8.39
N GLY A 162 4.74 10.37 9.45
CA GLY A 162 3.81 11.49 9.46
C GLY A 162 2.37 11.13 9.84
N GLY A 163 1.58 12.18 10.10
CA GLY A 163 0.19 12.07 10.51
C GLY A 163 0.00 11.83 12.02
N LYS A 164 -1.26 11.91 12.47
CA LYS A 164 -1.65 11.84 13.89
C LYS A 164 -1.29 10.50 14.55
N SER A 165 -1.30 9.39 13.82
CA SER A 165 -0.98 8.05 14.36
C SER A 165 0.52 7.78 14.52
N GLY A 166 1.37 8.79 14.24
CA GLY A 166 2.82 8.67 14.36
C GLY A 166 3.46 7.76 13.32
N ASP A 167 4.73 7.46 13.54
CA ASP A 167 5.52 6.63 12.65
C ASP A 167 5.31 5.14 12.95
N PHE A 168 5.38 4.34 11.91
CA PHE A 168 5.37 2.88 11.98
C PHE A 168 6.58 2.32 11.24
N ARG A 169 7.24 1.35 11.85
CA ARG A 169 8.29 0.56 11.21
C ARG A 169 8.10 -0.90 11.59
N ARG A 170 8.00 -1.78 10.60
CA ARG A 170 7.88 -3.23 10.82
C ARG A 170 9.15 -3.78 11.47
N GLY A 171 8.99 -4.61 12.50
CA GLY A 171 10.12 -5.20 13.24
C GLY A 171 10.81 -4.26 14.24
N ALA A 172 10.40 -2.99 14.36
CA ALA A 172 10.72 -2.20 15.54
C ALA A 172 9.79 -2.67 16.67
N GLU A 173 10.34 -3.27 17.71
CA GLU A 173 9.58 -3.55 18.94
C GLU A 173 8.97 -2.24 19.44
N ALA A 174 7.67 -2.28 19.77
CA ALA A 174 7.06 -1.18 20.50
C ALA A 174 7.82 -1.07 21.84
N GLY A 175 8.65 -0.03 21.97
CA GLY A 175 9.37 0.23 23.21
C GLY A 175 8.35 0.32 24.34
N THR A 176 8.49 -0.55 25.31
CA THR A 176 7.79 -0.59 26.59
C THR A 176 7.88 0.72 27.33
#